data_2e84e99a3e7fa30165ce55138a0d2265
#
_entry.id   2e84e99a3e7fa30165ce55138a0d2265
#
_cell.length_a   1.000
_cell.length_b   1.000
_cell.length_c   1.000
_cell.angle_alpha   90.00
_cell.angle_beta   90.00
_cell.angle_gamma   90.00
#
_symmetry.space_group_name_H-M   'P 1'
#
loop_
_entity.id
_entity.type
_entity.pdbx_description
1 polymer ?
#
loop_
_entity_poly.entity_id
_entity_poly.type
_entity_poly.pdbx_seq_one_letter_code
_entity_poly.pdbx_strand_id
1 'polypeptide(L)'
;MKRFSILLVAIMFIGCQAVPKMSVSHKTLLYDEGFDNVTVESEIEIFELNDEAKAFAQSAIRGVFKPKEQIQALVQHVFSRSDLNLLYRAEANTVANQTFHNRAANCLSMSIMTYALANELGFSVRYPRYRNSRVLDNKRRTKFTKWAY
;
A
#
# COMPACT_ATOMS: atom_id res chain seq x y z
N MET A 1 15.67 65.94 -13.49
CA MET A 1 16.09 64.56 -13.81
C MET A 1 15.97 63.58 -12.63
N LYS A 2 16.27 63.97 -11.38
CA LYS A 2 16.14 63.09 -10.20
C LYS A 2 14.71 62.60 -9.87
N ARG A 3 13.70 63.40 -10.15
CA ARG A 3 12.27 63.05 -9.87
C ARG A 3 11.67 62.05 -10.83
N PHE A 4 12.21 61.98 -12.05
CA PHE A 4 11.78 61.00 -13.06
C PHE A 4 12.32 59.60 -12.79
N SER A 5 13.51 59.51 -12.18
CA SER A 5 14.16 58.24 -11.82
C SER A 5 13.44 57.53 -10.69
N ILE A 6 12.84 58.25 -9.75
CA ILE A 6 12.10 57.70 -8.60
C ILE A 6 10.78 57.11 -9.08
N LEU A 7 10.13 57.68 -10.07
CA LEU A 7 8.88 57.20 -10.62
C LEU A 7 9.07 55.88 -11.39
N LEU A 8 10.21 55.72 -12.05
CA LEU A 8 10.53 54.51 -12.81
C LEU A 8 10.88 53.33 -11.91
N VAL A 9 11.46 53.55 -10.71
CA VAL A 9 11.73 52.52 -9.71
C VAL A 9 10.44 52.04 -9.02
N ALA A 10 9.46 52.92 -8.79
CA ALA A 10 8.19 52.55 -8.18
C ALA A 10 7.33 51.61 -9.02
N ILE A 11 7.47 51.63 -10.36
CA ILE A 11 6.71 50.78 -11.29
C ILE A 11 7.21 49.35 -11.28
N MET A 12 8.46 49.08 -10.89
CA MET A 12 9.06 47.74 -10.85
C MET A 12 8.53 46.86 -9.67
N PHE A 13 7.88 47.46 -8.68
CA PHE A 13 7.38 46.72 -7.49
C PHE A 13 5.93 46.23 -7.59
N ILE A 14 5.21 46.47 -8.69
CA ILE A 14 3.77 46.09 -8.84
C ILE A 14 3.61 44.71 -9.49
N GLY A 15 4.69 43.96 -9.71
CA GLY A 15 4.74 42.74 -10.52
C GLY A 15 4.48 41.38 -9.81
N CYS A 16 4.12 41.34 -8.54
CA CYS A 16 3.76 40.07 -7.89
C CYS A 16 2.25 39.98 -7.66
N GLN A 17 1.48 39.74 -8.70
CA GLN A 17 0.10 39.28 -8.52
C GLN A 17 0.15 37.79 -8.14
N ALA A 18 -0.28 37.48 -6.92
CA ALA A 18 -0.50 36.12 -6.48
C ALA A 18 -1.50 35.45 -7.43
N VAL A 19 -1.05 34.40 -8.09
CA VAL A 19 -1.94 33.57 -8.92
C VAL A 19 -3.06 33.06 -8.00
N PRO A 20 -4.35 33.34 -8.29
CA PRO A 20 -5.42 32.85 -7.45
C PRO A 20 -5.35 31.31 -7.47
N LYS A 21 -5.25 30.70 -6.28
CA LYS A 21 -5.44 29.25 -6.15
C LYS A 21 -6.87 28.95 -6.59
N MET A 22 -7.03 28.49 -7.82
CA MET A 22 -8.29 27.89 -8.23
C MET A 22 -8.52 26.65 -7.36
N SER A 23 -9.40 26.78 -6.39
CA SER A 23 -9.95 25.65 -5.69
C SER A 23 -10.89 24.91 -6.64
N VAL A 24 -10.34 23.99 -7.43
CA VAL A 24 -11.18 23.09 -8.22
C VAL A 24 -11.91 22.21 -7.21
N SER A 25 -13.23 22.33 -7.14
CA SER A 25 -14.04 21.43 -6.35
C SER A 25 -13.89 20.03 -6.92
N HIS A 26 -13.32 19.11 -6.15
CA HIS A 26 -13.14 17.71 -6.57
C HIS A 26 -14.46 17.04 -6.98
N LYS A 27 -15.59 17.50 -6.44
CA LYS A 27 -16.93 17.02 -6.83
C LYS A 27 -17.25 17.23 -8.31
N THR A 28 -16.72 18.30 -8.93
CA THR A 28 -16.99 18.58 -10.36
C THR A 28 -16.15 17.71 -11.30
N LEU A 29 -15.12 17.05 -10.77
CA LEU A 29 -14.25 16.14 -11.55
C LEU A 29 -14.68 14.68 -11.47
N LEU A 30 -15.59 14.35 -10.54
CA LEU A 30 -16.13 13.01 -10.38
C LEU A 30 -17.42 12.93 -11.19
N TYR A 31 -17.39 12.10 -12.22
CA TYR A 31 -18.56 11.77 -13.01
C TYR A 31 -19.24 10.56 -12.37
N ASP A 32 -20.23 10.84 -11.49
CA ASP A 32 -20.90 9.80 -10.73
C ASP A 32 -22.10 9.17 -11.45
N GLU A 33 -22.59 9.81 -12.55
CA GLU A 33 -23.84 9.43 -13.20
C GLU A 33 -23.78 8.12 -14.01
N GLY A 34 -22.60 7.53 -14.17
CA GLY A 34 -22.39 6.30 -14.96
C GLY A 34 -21.93 5.09 -14.16
N PHE A 35 -21.84 5.21 -12.85
CA PHE A 35 -21.35 4.12 -11.99
C PHE A 35 -22.44 3.67 -11.01
N ASP A 36 -22.67 2.36 -10.97
CA ASP A 36 -23.51 1.76 -9.94
C ASP A 36 -22.87 1.90 -8.55
N ASN A 37 -23.68 2.05 -7.51
CA ASN A 37 -23.20 2.02 -6.14
C ASN A 37 -22.62 0.63 -5.83
N VAL A 38 -21.30 0.55 -5.80
CA VAL A 38 -20.59 -0.66 -5.40
C VAL A 38 -20.43 -0.64 -3.88
N THR A 39 -20.88 -1.71 -3.22
CA THR A 39 -20.59 -1.90 -1.80
C THR A 39 -19.09 -2.18 -1.65
N VAL A 40 -18.41 -1.33 -0.88
CA VAL A 40 -16.99 -1.49 -0.58
C VAL A 40 -16.86 -2.17 0.77
N GLU A 41 -16.06 -3.21 0.85
CA GLU A 41 -15.80 -3.94 2.08
C GLU A 41 -15.12 -3.02 3.11
N SER A 42 -15.52 -3.15 4.36
CA SER A 42 -14.85 -2.44 5.47
C SER A 42 -13.44 -3.00 5.71
N GLU A 43 -12.61 -2.22 6.40
CA GLU A 43 -11.26 -2.66 6.79
C GLU A 43 -11.30 -3.99 7.57
N ILE A 44 -12.30 -4.17 8.44
CA ILE A 44 -12.46 -5.40 9.22
C ILE A 44 -12.73 -6.58 8.28
N GLU A 45 -13.66 -6.46 7.36
CA GLU A 45 -14.01 -7.53 6.41
C GLU A 45 -12.85 -7.89 5.48
N ILE A 46 -12.02 -6.91 5.11
CA ILE A 46 -10.84 -7.14 4.25
C ILE A 46 -9.83 -8.07 4.92
N PHE A 47 -9.60 -7.91 6.23
CA PHE A 47 -8.55 -8.62 6.96
C PHE A 47 -9.08 -9.72 7.89
N GLU A 48 -10.39 -9.94 7.95
CA GLU A 48 -10.98 -10.98 8.79
C GLU A 48 -10.52 -12.37 8.37
N LEU A 49 -10.19 -13.19 9.37
CA LEU A 49 -9.83 -14.58 9.19
C LEU A 49 -10.85 -15.48 9.91
N ASN A 50 -11.25 -16.55 9.27
CA ASN A 50 -12.02 -17.60 9.92
C ASN A 50 -11.14 -18.45 10.85
N ASP A 51 -11.76 -19.31 11.65
CA ASP A 51 -11.05 -20.13 12.63
C ASP A 51 -10.07 -21.11 11.97
N GLU A 52 -10.38 -21.59 10.76
CA GLU A 52 -9.50 -22.47 9.99
C GLU A 52 -8.19 -21.75 9.61
N ALA A 53 -8.29 -20.52 9.09
CA ALA A 53 -7.13 -19.71 8.73
C ALA A 53 -6.28 -19.35 9.96
N LYS A 54 -6.92 -19.03 11.09
CA LYS A 54 -6.23 -18.78 12.37
C LYS A 54 -5.49 -20.02 12.87
N ALA A 55 -6.17 -21.17 12.86
CA ALA A 55 -5.57 -22.45 13.25
C ALA A 55 -4.38 -22.83 12.33
N PHE A 56 -4.52 -22.59 11.02
CA PHE A 56 -3.44 -22.78 10.06
C PHE A 56 -2.21 -21.90 10.42
N ALA A 57 -2.40 -20.61 10.67
CA ALA A 57 -1.32 -19.70 11.03
C ALA A 57 -0.58 -20.19 12.29
N GLN A 58 -1.33 -20.56 13.34
CA GLN A 58 -0.75 -21.07 14.59
C GLN A 58 -0.01 -22.40 14.39
N SER A 59 -0.54 -23.28 13.54
CA SER A 59 0.10 -24.56 13.24
C SER A 59 1.40 -24.39 12.47
N ALA A 60 1.45 -23.44 11.55
CA ALA A 60 2.60 -23.15 10.71
C ALA A 60 3.87 -22.75 11.50
N ILE A 61 3.70 -22.13 12.68
CA ILE A 61 4.82 -21.70 13.52
C ILE A 61 5.05 -22.61 14.74
N ARG A 62 4.30 -23.70 14.84
CA ARG A 62 4.38 -24.60 15.99
C ARG A 62 5.79 -25.19 16.16
N GLY A 63 6.37 -25.00 17.35
CA GLY A 63 7.73 -25.48 17.64
C GLY A 63 8.85 -24.59 17.12
N VAL A 64 8.51 -23.45 16.49
CA VAL A 64 9.49 -22.46 16.03
C VAL A 64 9.49 -21.28 17.01
N PHE A 65 10.65 -20.98 17.62
CA PHE A 65 10.73 -20.00 18.70
C PHE A 65 11.27 -18.63 18.27
N LYS A 66 12.05 -18.59 17.21
CA LYS A 66 12.66 -17.32 16.75
C LYS A 66 11.74 -16.60 15.76
N PRO A 67 11.46 -15.30 15.96
CA PRO A 67 10.52 -14.56 15.12
C PRO A 67 10.85 -14.61 13.62
N LYS A 68 12.12 -14.54 13.25
CA LYS A 68 12.54 -14.63 11.85
C LYS A 68 12.22 -16.01 11.24
N GLU A 69 12.46 -17.07 12.01
CA GLU A 69 12.18 -18.44 11.59
C GLU A 69 10.67 -18.70 11.49
N GLN A 70 9.89 -18.12 12.41
CA GLN A 70 8.42 -18.18 12.38
C GLN A 70 7.84 -17.53 11.10
N ILE A 71 8.37 -16.36 10.72
CA ILE A 71 7.95 -15.69 9.47
C ILE A 71 8.31 -16.57 8.27
N GLN A 72 9.49 -17.15 8.23
CA GLN A 72 9.91 -18.05 7.14
C GLN A 72 9.03 -19.31 7.08
N ALA A 73 8.71 -19.90 8.23
CA ALA A 73 7.84 -21.05 8.33
C ALA A 73 6.42 -20.71 7.82
N LEU A 74 5.84 -19.60 8.24
CA LEU A 74 4.52 -19.14 7.77
C LEU A 74 4.51 -19.00 6.25
N VAL A 75 5.50 -18.31 5.67
CA VAL A 75 5.61 -18.13 4.21
C VAL A 75 5.75 -19.47 3.50
N GLN A 76 6.57 -20.37 4.04
CA GLN A 76 6.75 -21.69 3.47
C GLN A 76 5.44 -22.49 3.45
N HIS A 77 4.70 -22.51 4.55
CA HIS A 77 3.40 -23.20 4.65
C HIS A 77 2.34 -22.60 3.72
N VAL A 78 2.32 -21.29 3.51
CA VAL A 78 1.40 -20.63 2.59
C VAL A 78 1.62 -21.11 1.13
N PHE A 79 2.86 -21.28 0.70
CA PHE A 79 3.20 -21.62 -0.70
C PHE A 79 3.52 -23.09 -0.92
N SER A 80 3.70 -23.86 0.14
CA SER A 80 3.99 -25.31 0.02
C SER A 80 2.80 -26.05 -0.57
N ARG A 81 3.10 -26.96 -1.52
CA ARG A 81 2.10 -27.82 -2.16
C ARG A 81 1.45 -28.81 -1.18
N SER A 82 2.16 -29.17 -0.12
CA SER A 82 1.65 -30.08 0.92
C SER A 82 0.70 -29.39 1.91
N ASP A 83 0.70 -28.05 1.92
CA ASP A 83 -0.04 -27.27 2.92
C ASP A 83 -1.14 -26.41 2.26
N LEU A 84 -1.09 -25.08 2.34
CA LEU A 84 -2.12 -24.23 1.75
C LEU A 84 -2.07 -24.24 0.21
N ASN A 85 -0.88 -24.38 -0.38
CA ASN A 85 -0.68 -24.39 -1.83
C ASN A 85 -1.32 -23.19 -2.54
N LEU A 86 -1.07 -21.98 -2.02
CA LEU A 86 -1.60 -20.75 -2.59
C LEU A 86 -1.08 -20.52 -4.00
N LEU A 87 -1.98 -20.42 -4.96
CA LEU A 87 -1.65 -20.23 -6.37
C LEU A 87 -1.86 -18.78 -6.78
N TYR A 88 -0.96 -18.28 -7.63
CA TYR A 88 -1.16 -16.97 -8.25
C TYR A 88 -2.19 -17.04 -9.37
N ARG A 89 -3.21 -16.18 -9.29
CA ARG A 89 -4.20 -15.93 -10.34
C ARG A 89 -4.49 -14.44 -10.42
N ALA A 90 -4.24 -13.85 -11.57
CA ALA A 90 -4.35 -12.40 -11.78
C ALA A 90 -5.76 -11.85 -11.48
N GLU A 91 -6.79 -12.63 -11.78
CA GLU A 91 -8.20 -12.30 -11.60
C GLU A 91 -8.72 -12.51 -10.16
N ALA A 92 -7.96 -13.19 -9.31
CA ALA A 92 -8.37 -13.51 -7.94
C ALA A 92 -8.14 -12.30 -7.02
N ASN A 93 -9.06 -11.34 -7.07
CA ASN A 93 -9.08 -10.16 -6.19
C ASN A 93 -10.11 -10.38 -5.08
N THR A 94 -9.68 -10.88 -3.93
CA THR A 94 -10.54 -11.32 -2.83
C THR A 94 -9.98 -10.86 -1.47
N VAL A 95 -10.85 -10.78 -0.45
CA VAL A 95 -10.50 -10.51 0.95
C VAL A 95 -9.72 -11.68 1.56
N ALA A 96 -9.12 -11.49 2.74
CA ALA A 96 -8.23 -12.47 3.37
C ALA A 96 -8.85 -13.87 3.50
N ASN A 97 -10.05 -13.94 4.05
CA ASN A 97 -10.75 -15.20 4.29
C ASN A 97 -11.09 -15.95 2.99
N GLN A 98 -11.58 -15.25 1.98
CA GLN A 98 -11.88 -15.84 0.67
C GLN A 98 -10.61 -16.30 -0.03
N THR A 99 -9.53 -15.52 0.06
CA THR A 99 -8.21 -15.90 -0.49
C THR A 99 -7.70 -17.20 0.12
N PHE A 100 -7.81 -17.35 1.44
CA PHE A 100 -7.44 -18.57 2.16
C PHE A 100 -8.26 -19.76 1.70
N HIS A 101 -9.58 -19.62 1.65
CA HIS A 101 -10.48 -20.70 1.24
C HIS A 101 -10.27 -21.12 -0.23
N ASN A 102 -10.15 -20.14 -1.14
CA ASN A 102 -10.01 -20.39 -2.57
C ASN A 102 -8.61 -20.86 -2.97
N ARG A 103 -7.61 -20.68 -2.11
CA ARG A 103 -6.20 -20.98 -2.36
C ARG A 103 -5.67 -20.34 -3.65
N ALA A 104 -6.22 -19.16 -3.99
CA ALA A 104 -5.89 -18.42 -5.19
C ALA A 104 -5.88 -16.93 -4.88
N ALA A 105 -4.86 -16.22 -5.37
CA ALA A 105 -4.65 -14.81 -5.09
C ALA A 105 -3.92 -14.08 -6.21
N ASN A 106 -4.29 -12.82 -6.44
CA ASN A 106 -3.39 -11.88 -7.09
C ASN A 106 -2.42 -11.26 -6.07
N CYS A 107 -1.54 -10.36 -6.50
CA CYS A 107 -0.56 -9.73 -5.62
C CYS A 107 -1.20 -8.95 -4.45
N LEU A 108 -2.36 -8.33 -4.65
CA LEU A 108 -3.08 -7.59 -3.62
C LEU A 108 -3.70 -8.54 -2.59
N SER A 109 -4.49 -9.51 -3.03
CA SER A 109 -5.14 -10.50 -2.16
C SER A 109 -4.12 -11.33 -1.38
N MET A 110 -3.00 -11.70 -2.02
CA MET A 110 -1.88 -12.37 -1.37
C MET A 110 -1.29 -11.52 -0.24
N SER A 111 -1.11 -10.22 -0.48
CA SER A 111 -0.61 -9.28 0.53
C SER A 111 -1.60 -9.10 1.68
N ILE A 112 -2.90 -8.98 1.39
CA ILE A 112 -3.96 -8.85 2.38
C ILE A 112 -3.99 -10.09 3.28
N MET A 113 -4.07 -11.29 2.70
CA MET A 113 -4.12 -12.53 3.46
C MET A 113 -2.85 -12.76 4.28
N THR A 114 -1.67 -12.55 3.69
CA THR A 114 -0.40 -12.74 4.40
C THR A 114 -0.26 -11.75 5.57
N TYR A 115 -0.71 -10.51 5.38
CA TYR A 115 -0.77 -9.51 6.46
C TYR A 115 -1.71 -9.96 7.58
N ALA A 116 -2.90 -10.43 7.23
CA ALA A 116 -3.88 -10.89 8.22
C ALA A 116 -3.36 -12.08 9.04
N LEU A 117 -2.77 -13.09 8.38
CA LEU A 117 -2.15 -14.25 9.06
C LEU A 117 -0.99 -13.84 9.97
N ALA A 118 -0.13 -12.94 9.52
CA ALA A 118 0.99 -12.46 10.31
C ALA A 118 0.53 -11.63 11.52
N ASN A 119 -0.51 -10.82 11.34
CA ASN A 119 -1.10 -10.04 12.42
C ASN A 119 -1.79 -10.90 13.47
N GLU A 120 -2.46 -11.97 13.07
CA GLU A 120 -3.03 -13.00 13.97
C GLU A 120 -1.96 -13.63 14.87
N LEU A 121 -0.76 -13.82 14.35
CA LEU A 121 0.39 -14.34 15.09
C LEU A 121 1.10 -13.27 15.95
N GLY A 122 0.60 -12.04 15.99
CA GLY A 122 1.17 -10.93 16.75
C GLY A 122 2.41 -10.29 16.12
N PHE A 123 2.70 -10.55 14.85
CA PHE A 123 3.81 -9.89 14.16
C PHE A 123 3.45 -8.46 13.79
N SER A 124 4.35 -7.51 14.08
CA SER A 124 4.21 -6.12 13.65
C SER A 124 4.61 -5.98 12.18
N VAL A 125 3.64 -6.16 11.29
CA VAL A 125 3.86 -5.99 9.84
C VAL A 125 3.68 -4.52 9.47
N ARG A 126 4.63 -3.99 8.69
CA ARG A 126 4.53 -2.64 8.15
C ARG A 126 4.67 -2.68 6.65
N TYR A 127 3.69 -2.11 5.94
CA TYR A 127 3.85 -1.85 4.51
C TYR A 127 4.92 -0.78 4.31
N PRO A 128 5.87 -0.97 3.38
CA PRO A 128 6.82 0.07 3.06
C PRO A 128 6.05 1.29 2.56
N ARG A 129 6.14 2.41 3.27
CA ARG A 129 5.62 3.67 2.77
C ARG A 129 6.47 4.08 1.59
N TYR A 130 5.88 4.10 0.41
CA TYR A 130 6.50 4.73 -0.73
C TYR A 130 6.59 6.23 -0.43
N ARG A 131 7.73 6.66 0.08
CA ARG A 131 8.04 8.08 0.15
C ARG A 131 8.24 8.51 -1.28
N ASN A 132 7.24 9.16 -1.84
CA ASN A 132 7.35 9.82 -3.15
C ASN A 132 8.36 10.98 -3.01
N SER A 133 9.63 10.65 -2.86
CA SER A 133 10.69 11.58 -3.12
C SER A 133 10.62 11.82 -4.62
N ARG A 134 10.04 12.96 -5.01
CA ARG A 134 10.09 13.43 -6.40
C ARG A 134 11.53 13.32 -6.84
N VAL A 135 11.77 12.32 -7.67
CA VAL A 135 13.06 12.12 -8.32
C VAL A 135 13.20 13.24 -9.35
N LEU A 136 13.59 14.41 -8.87
CA LEU A 136 14.25 15.45 -9.65
C LEU A 136 15.58 15.76 -8.99
N ASP A 137 16.32 14.73 -8.60
CA ASP A 137 17.76 14.85 -8.39
C ASP A 137 18.48 13.96 -9.40
N ASN A 138 18.68 14.52 -10.58
CA ASN A 138 19.40 13.93 -11.70
C ASN A 138 20.91 13.82 -11.41
N LYS A 139 21.33 13.60 -10.16
CA LYS A 139 22.76 13.58 -9.82
C LYS A 139 23.17 12.62 -8.69
N ARG A 140 22.49 11.51 -8.49
CA ARG A 140 23.10 10.39 -7.75
C ARG A 140 22.61 9.04 -8.29
N ARG A 141 23.24 8.63 -9.38
CA ARG A 141 23.33 7.25 -9.81
C ARG A 141 23.82 6.39 -8.65
N THR A 142 23.13 5.26 -8.44
CA THR A 142 23.63 4.03 -7.84
C THR A 142 23.99 4.05 -6.36
N LYS A 143 23.04 3.61 -5.54
CA LYS A 143 23.32 2.50 -4.61
C LYS A 143 22.00 1.75 -4.40
N PHE A 144 21.78 0.72 -5.16
CA PHE A 144 20.96 -0.40 -4.74
C PHE A 144 21.61 -0.91 -3.45
N THR A 145 21.10 -0.47 -2.33
CA THR A 145 21.47 -1.06 -1.06
C THR A 145 20.77 -2.41 -0.99
N LYS A 146 21.59 -3.40 -1.23
CA LYS A 146 21.50 -4.79 -0.87
C LYS A 146 20.52 -4.98 0.28
N TRP A 147 19.44 -5.70 0.04
CA TRP A 147 18.55 -6.22 1.06
C TRP A 147 19.36 -7.16 1.92
N ALA A 148 19.75 -6.69 3.08
CA ALA A 148 20.39 -7.53 4.09
C ALA A 148 19.28 -8.32 4.80
N TYR A 149 19.45 -9.60 4.77
CA TYR A 149 18.74 -10.70 5.40
C TYR A 149 18.44 -10.48 6.88
#